data_c19565ae7c19f014c2c110ba5a10659b
#
_entry.id   c19565ae7c19f014c2c110ba5a10659b
#
_cell.length_a   1.000
_cell.length_b   1.000
_cell.length_c   1.000
_cell.angle_alpha   90.00
_cell.angle_beta   90.00
_cell.angle_gamma   90.00
#
_symmetry.space_group_name_H-M   'P 1'
#
loop_
_entity.id
_entity.type
_entity.pdbx_description
1 polymer ?
#
loop_
_entity_poly.entity_id
_entity_poly.type
_entity_poly.pdbx_seq_one_letter_code
_entity_poly.pdbx_strand_id
1 'polypeptide(L)'
;MSESVVAGAGHRVPINPASRARAASSAVLTRFPLCPNATPEPTAVFRNTAAGTGVALGHNGNLVNTAELAARARDEGLIGTRCPAPATTDSDILGALLAHGAADSTLEQAALDLLPTVRGAFCLTFMDENTLYACRDPYGVRPLSLGRLDRGWVVASETAALDIVGASFVRDIEPGELLAIDADGVRSTRFANPTPKGCVFEYVYLARPDSTIAGRSVHATRVEIGRRLARECPVDADLVIGVPESGTPAAVGYAQESGIPYGQGLMKNAYVGRTFIQPSQTIRQLGIRLKLNPLREVIRGKRLIVVDDSIVRGNTQRALLRMLREAGALEVHVRIASPPVKWPCFYGIDFPSPAELIANAVQDEEEMLEAVRHAIGADTLGYISLRGMIAASEQPASRLCTACFDGKYPIELPGETALGKNVIEHMLANAARGAGLDDLASDEVPVVR
;
A
#
# COMPACT_ATOMS: atom_id res chain seq x y z
N MET A 1 -4.07 -4.83 -1.81
CA MET A 1 -5.22 -5.72 -1.71
C MET A 1 -6.13 -5.24 -0.62
N SER A 2 -7.42 -5.35 -0.84
CA SER A 2 -8.48 -4.78 -0.03
C SER A 2 -8.73 -5.59 1.25
N GLU A 3 -8.90 -4.89 2.36
CA GLU A 3 -9.48 -5.46 3.57
C GLU A 3 -11.00 -5.28 3.50
N SER A 4 -11.74 -6.36 3.66
CA SER A 4 -13.19 -6.31 3.78
C SER A 4 -13.64 -6.95 5.09
N VAL A 5 -14.52 -6.26 5.81
CA VAL A 5 -15.20 -6.77 7.00
C VAL A 5 -16.68 -6.93 6.68
N VAL A 6 -17.22 -8.13 6.84
CA VAL A 6 -18.63 -8.43 6.63
C VAL A 6 -19.33 -8.50 7.99
N ALA A 7 -20.25 -7.58 8.23
CA ALA A 7 -21.15 -7.65 9.39
C ALA A 7 -22.54 -8.10 8.94
N GLY A 8 -22.99 -9.26 9.43
CA GLY A 8 -24.35 -9.76 9.21
C GLY A 8 -25.20 -9.57 10.45
N ALA A 9 -26.28 -8.80 10.35
CA ALA A 9 -27.31 -8.75 11.38
C ALA A 9 -28.31 -9.90 11.17
N GLY A 10 -28.25 -10.91 12.03
CA GLY A 10 -29.24 -11.95 11.98
C GLY A 10 -29.03 -13.11 12.96
N HIS A 11 -29.99 -13.26 13.87
CA HIS A 11 -30.26 -14.33 14.82
C HIS A 11 -29.31 -14.52 16.01
N ARG A 12 -29.83 -14.19 17.20
CA ARG A 12 -29.24 -14.52 18.49
C ARG A 12 -29.23 -16.04 18.67
N VAL A 13 -28.07 -16.65 18.47
CA VAL A 13 -27.78 -17.97 19.01
C VAL A 13 -26.96 -17.73 20.28
N PRO A 14 -27.33 -18.32 21.44
CA PRO A 14 -26.52 -18.19 22.66
C PRO A 14 -25.19 -18.91 22.43
N ILE A 15 -24.11 -18.15 22.33
CA ILE A 15 -22.79 -18.67 22.05
C ILE A 15 -21.92 -18.57 23.32
N ASN A 16 -21.30 -19.70 23.71
CA ASN A 16 -20.33 -19.82 24.80
C ASN A 16 -19.15 -18.86 24.60
N PRO A 17 -18.55 -18.24 25.64
CA PRO A 17 -17.41 -17.31 25.53
C PRO A 17 -16.23 -17.82 24.69
N ALA A 18 -15.94 -19.13 24.73
CA ALA A 18 -14.90 -19.74 23.90
C ALA A 18 -15.28 -19.86 22.40
N SER A 19 -16.55 -19.86 22.06
CA SER A 19 -17.04 -19.84 20.67
C SER A 19 -17.28 -18.41 20.16
N ARG A 20 -17.39 -17.40 21.06
CA ARG A 20 -17.44 -15.98 20.69
C ARG A 20 -16.12 -15.51 20.09
N ALA A 21 -14.98 -15.94 20.65
CA ALA A 21 -13.67 -15.71 20.04
C ALA A 21 -13.52 -16.33 18.63
N ARG A 22 -14.20 -17.46 18.37
CA ARG A 22 -14.25 -18.11 17.04
C ARG A 22 -15.24 -17.45 16.09
N ALA A 23 -16.32 -16.86 16.58
CA ALA A 23 -17.29 -16.13 15.75
C ALA A 23 -16.74 -14.75 15.34
N ALA A 24 -15.98 -14.09 16.21
CA ALA A 24 -15.19 -12.89 15.85
C ALA A 24 -14.08 -13.21 14.84
N SER A 25 -13.52 -14.44 14.84
CA SER A 25 -12.55 -14.89 13.82
C SER A 25 -13.19 -15.26 12.47
N SER A 26 -14.51 -15.30 12.35
CA SER A 26 -15.21 -15.42 11.06
C SER A 26 -15.54 -14.07 10.42
N ALA A 27 -15.24 -12.94 11.05
CA ALA A 27 -14.99 -11.70 10.35
C ALA A 27 -13.65 -11.87 9.63
N VAL A 28 -13.70 -12.33 8.38
CA VAL A 28 -12.49 -12.58 7.57
C VAL A 28 -11.87 -11.25 7.23
N LEU A 29 -10.95 -10.79 8.08
CA LEU A 29 -9.98 -9.77 7.75
C LEU A 29 -8.99 -10.40 6.75
N THR A 30 -9.43 -10.55 5.50
CA THR A 30 -8.52 -11.01 4.44
C THR A 30 -7.64 -9.85 4.01
N ARG A 31 -6.47 -9.77 4.63
CA ARG A 31 -5.38 -8.97 4.10
C ARG A 31 -4.76 -9.69 2.91
N PHE A 32 -4.88 -9.08 1.76
CA PHE A 32 -4.05 -9.41 0.63
C PHE A 32 -2.93 -8.35 0.55
N PRO A 33 -1.67 -8.69 0.84
CA PRO A 33 -0.58 -7.72 0.81
C PRO A 33 -0.28 -7.29 -0.62
N LEU A 34 -0.50 -6.03 -0.99
CA LEU A 34 -0.08 -5.43 -2.27
C LEU A 34 1.30 -4.77 -2.20
N CYS A 35 1.78 -4.44 -1.00
CA CYS A 35 3.14 -3.94 -0.83
C CYS A 35 4.14 -5.06 -0.64
N PRO A 36 5.23 -5.10 -1.45
CA PRO A 36 6.25 -6.14 -1.34
C PRO A 36 6.99 -6.19 0.00
N ASN A 37 6.93 -5.12 0.78
CA ASN A 37 7.63 -4.98 2.06
C ASN A 37 6.68 -4.79 3.25
N ALA A 38 5.36 -4.95 3.07
CA ALA A 38 4.50 -5.04 4.24
C ALA A 38 4.89 -6.30 5.01
N THR A 39 5.33 -6.13 6.24
CA THR A 39 5.59 -7.26 7.14
C THR A 39 4.38 -8.19 7.16
N PRO A 40 4.56 -9.52 7.15
CA PRO A 40 3.46 -10.48 7.06
C PRO A 40 2.64 -10.61 8.35
N GLU A 41 2.80 -9.70 9.30
CA GLU A 41 2.07 -9.71 10.56
C GLU A 41 0.61 -9.34 10.33
N PRO A 42 -0.35 -10.08 10.94
CA PRO A 42 -1.75 -9.75 10.83
C PRO A 42 -2.01 -8.39 11.48
N THR A 43 -2.57 -7.47 10.71
CA THR A 43 -3.00 -6.15 11.20
C THR A 43 -4.30 -6.19 12.01
N ALA A 44 -4.82 -7.38 12.29
CA ALA A 44 -5.94 -7.56 13.19
C ALA A 44 -5.43 -7.70 14.63
N VAL A 45 -5.81 -6.77 15.48
CA VAL A 45 -5.48 -6.77 16.90
C VAL A 45 -6.75 -7.10 17.69
N PHE A 46 -6.62 -8.03 18.64
CA PHE A 46 -7.68 -8.36 19.58
C PHE A 46 -7.27 -7.91 20.99
N ARG A 47 -8.07 -7.08 21.61
CA ARG A 47 -7.88 -6.63 22.99
C ARG A 47 -9.14 -6.87 23.80
N ASN A 48 -8.97 -7.31 25.04
CA ASN A 48 -10.07 -7.38 25.99
C ASN A 48 -10.22 -6.04 26.69
N THR A 49 -11.44 -5.55 26.81
CA THR A 49 -11.76 -4.42 27.68
C THR A 49 -11.75 -4.85 29.15
N ALA A 50 -11.67 -3.90 30.09
CA ALA A 50 -11.80 -4.19 31.51
C ALA A 50 -13.17 -4.81 31.87
N ALA A 51 -14.19 -4.56 31.08
CA ALA A 51 -15.52 -5.16 31.21
C ALA A 51 -15.62 -6.60 30.67
N GLY A 52 -14.51 -7.16 30.14
CA GLY A 52 -14.49 -8.52 29.61
C GLY A 52 -15.04 -8.66 28.18
N THR A 53 -15.34 -7.54 27.51
CA THR A 53 -15.69 -7.49 26.08
C THR A 53 -14.42 -7.40 25.24
N GLY A 54 -14.45 -7.90 24.00
CA GLY A 54 -13.30 -7.86 23.10
C GLY A 54 -13.43 -6.75 22.07
N VAL A 55 -12.33 -6.08 21.75
CA VAL A 55 -12.21 -5.19 20.59
C VAL A 55 -11.34 -5.86 19.54
N ALA A 56 -11.88 -6.02 18.33
CA ALA A 56 -11.10 -6.39 17.15
C ALA A 56 -10.84 -5.15 16.31
N LEU A 57 -9.60 -4.98 15.80
CA LEU A 57 -9.21 -3.81 15.01
C LEU A 57 -8.38 -4.23 13.81
N GLY A 58 -8.71 -3.69 12.63
CA GLY A 58 -7.93 -3.74 11.40
C GLY A 58 -7.50 -2.32 10.98
N HIS A 59 -6.29 -2.18 10.45
CA HIS A 59 -5.72 -0.91 10.03
C HIS A 59 -5.11 -1.00 8.63
N ASN A 60 -5.46 -0.07 7.77
CA ASN A 60 -4.81 0.16 6.48
C ASN A 60 -4.27 1.60 6.44
N GLY A 61 -2.96 1.73 6.52
CA GLY A 61 -2.28 3.02 6.55
C GLY A 61 -1.00 2.99 7.35
N ASN A 62 -0.57 4.16 7.82
CA ASN A 62 0.59 4.32 8.70
C ASN A 62 0.47 5.63 9.48
N LEU A 63 0.72 5.56 10.78
CA LEU A 63 0.66 6.73 11.64
C LEU A 63 2.01 7.45 11.68
N VAL A 64 1.97 8.77 11.77
CA VAL A 64 3.18 9.61 11.89
C VAL A 64 3.47 9.98 13.35
N ASN A 65 2.51 9.81 14.27
CA ASN A 65 2.69 10.09 15.70
C ASN A 65 2.62 8.84 16.59
N THR A 66 3.02 7.69 16.06
CA THR A 66 3.03 6.40 16.79
C THR A 66 3.81 6.49 18.11
N ALA A 67 4.95 7.20 18.13
CA ALA A 67 5.77 7.35 19.33
C ALA A 67 5.03 8.11 20.47
N GLU A 68 4.27 9.15 20.13
CA GLU A 68 3.44 9.92 21.05
C GLU A 68 2.31 9.06 21.63
N LEU A 69 1.58 8.35 20.77
CA LEU A 69 0.51 7.43 21.19
C LEU A 69 1.06 6.27 22.04
N ALA A 70 2.24 5.75 21.70
CA ALA A 70 2.90 4.71 22.49
C ALA A 70 3.35 5.22 23.87
N ALA A 71 3.82 6.47 23.98
CA ALA A 71 4.14 7.09 25.27
C ALA A 71 2.87 7.17 26.14
N ARG A 72 1.78 7.70 25.59
CA ARG A 72 0.49 7.75 26.26
C ARG A 72 0.03 6.37 26.73
N ALA A 73 0.07 5.37 25.88
CA ALA A 73 -0.35 4.01 26.22
C ALA A 73 0.54 3.37 27.31
N ARG A 74 1.84 3.72 27.38
CA ARG A 74 2.74 3.30 28.48
C ARG A 74 2.42 4.01 29.80
N ASP A 75 2.19 5.30 29.76
CA ASP A 75 1.86 6.11 30.94
C ASP A 75 0.53 5.66 31.57
N GLU A 76 -0.42 5.23 30.74
CA GLU A 76 -1.69 4.62 31.15
C GLU A 76 -1.55 3.12 31.53
N GLY A 77 -0.34 2.54 31.45
CA GLY A 77 -0.08 1.14 31.82
C GLY A 77 -0.62 0.08 30.88
N LEU A 78 -1.04 0.47 29.67
CA LEU A 78 -1.73 -0.39 28.69
C LEU A 78 -0.77 -1.27 27.88
N ILE A 79 0.46 -0.79 27.67
CA ILE A 79 1.53 -1.53 27.02
C ILE A 79 2.72 -1.61 27.99
N GLY A 80 3.21 -2.82 28.24
CA GLY A 80 4.28 -3.04 29.21
C GLY A 80 5.61 -2.46 28.76
N THR A 81 6.46 -2.03 29.73
CA THR A 81 7.86 -1.67 29.51
C THR A 81 8.71 -2.86 29.02
N ARG A 82 8.20 -4.07 29.12
CA ARG A 82 8.77 -5.34 28.70
C ARG A 82 8.01 -5.99 27.53
N CYS A 83 7.32 -5.22 26.67
CA CYS A 83 7.02 -5.77 25.37
C CYS A 83 8.35 -6.04 24.69
N PRO A 84 8.70 -7.32 24.38
CA PRO A 84 9.86 -7.54 23.56
C PRO A 84 9.64 -6.80 22.25
N ALA A 85 10.47 -5.78 21.98
CA ALA A 85 10.57 -5.33 20.61
C ALA A 85 10.83 -6.60 19.77
N PRO A 86 10.11 -6.83 18.69
CA PRO A 86 9.69 -5.83 17.69
C PRO A 86 8.18 -5.70 17.48
N ALA A 87 7.35 -5.98 18.46
CA ALA A 87 5.96 -6.36 18.20
C ALA A 87 4.88 -5.34 18.61
N THR A 88 5.20 -4.09 18.96
CA THR A 88 4.14 -3.09 19.18
C THR A 88 3.95 -2.29 17.90
N THR A 89 3.00 -2.72 17.06
CA THR A 89 2.60 -1.98 15.87
C THR A 89 1.74 -0.78 16.25
N ASP A 90 1.57 0.16 15.34
CA ASP A 90 0.61 1.26 15.51
C ASP A 90 -0.82 0.76 15.76
N SER A 91 -1.20 -0.35 15.12
CA SER A 91 -2.48 -1.05 15.34
C SER A 91 -2.64 -1.57 16.76
N ASP A 92 -1.58 -2.14 17.36
CA ASP A 92 -1.59 -2.59 18.76
C ASP A 92 -1.83 -1.44 19.74
N ILE A 93 -1.18 -0.31 19.49
CA ILE A 93 -1.30 0.91 20.31
C ILE A 93 -2.73 1.45 20.21
N LEU A 94 -3.28 1.56 19.00
CA LEU A 94 -4.65 2.01 18.80
C LEU A 94 -5.66 1.06 19.46
N GLY A 95 -5.48 -0.25 19.30
CA GLY A 95 -6.33 -1.25 19.91
C GLY A 95 -6.31 -1.19 21.45
N ALA A 96 -5.14 -0.94 22.06
CA ALA A 96 -5.00 -0.80 23.49
C ALA A 96 -5.70 0.46 24.02
N LEU A 97 -5.52 1.60 23.34
CA LEU A 97 -6.15 2.88 23.72
C LEU A 97 -7.67 2.84 23.56
N LEU A 98 -8.18 2.24 22.47
CA LEU A 98 -9.62 2.04 22.26
C LEU A 98 -10.24 1.14 23.32
N ALA A 99 -9.60 0.00 23.61
CA ALA A 99 -10.10 -0.93 24.64
C ALA A 99 -10.10 -0.30 26.03
N HIS A 100 -9.09 0.54 26.35
CA HIS A 100 -9.04 1.27 27.61
C HIS A 100 -10.15 2.31 27.71
N GLY A 101 -10.31 3.16 26.68
CA GLY A 101 -11.36 4.17 26.67
C GLY A 101 -12.78 3.55 26.74
N ALA A 102 -12.96 2.36 26.16
CA ALA A 102 -14.23 1.63 26.22
C ALA A 102 -14.51 0.96 27.58
N ALA A 103 -13.57 1.01 28.54
CA ALA A 103 -13.80 0.46 29.90
C ALA A 103 -14.83 1.29 30.68
N ASP A 104 -14.80 2.62 30.50
CA ASP A 104 -15.63 3.58 31.22
C ASP A 104 -16.71 4.23 30.33
N SER A 105 -16.74 3.88 29.03
CA SER A 105 -17.69 4.45 28.04
C SER A 105 -18.06 3.43 26.99
N THR A 106 -18.76 3.86 25.93
CA THR A 106 -18.98 3.05 24.74
C THR A 106 -17.74 3.06 23.83
N LEU A 107 -17.55 1.99 23.03
CA LEU A 107 -16.46 1.97 22.05
C LEU A 107 -16.58 3.11 21.01
N GLU A 108 -17.81 3.52 20.69
CA GLU A 108 -18.06 4.69 19.82
C GLU A 108 -17.51 5.98 20.44
N GLN A 109 -17.80 6.22 21.74
CA GLN A 109 -17.31 7.40 22.43
C GLN A 109 -15.77 7.37 22.59
N ALA A 110 -15.22 6.22 22.97
CA ALA A 110 -13.77 6.03 23.04
C ALA A 110 -13.08 6.32 21.69
N ALA A 111 -13.71 5.92 20.59
CA ALA A 111 -13.21 6.24 19.25
C ALA A 111 -13.30 7.74 18.94
N LEU A 112 -14.41 8.40 19.27
CA LEU A 112 -14.58 9.84 19.05
C LEU A 112 -13.59 10.68 19.88
N ASP A 113 -13.19 10.20 21.04
CA ASP A 113 -12.18 10.86 21.90
C ASP A 113 -10.74 10.61 21.42
N LEU A 114 -10.47 9.42 20.86
CA LEU A 114 -9.14 9.03 20.40
C LEU A 114 -8.82 9.57 19.01
N LEU A 115 -9.71 9.39 18.03
CA LEU A 115 -9.46 9.65 16.61
C LEU A 115 -8.95 11.06 16.31
N PRO A 116 -9.40 12.15 16.98
CA PRO A 116 -8.85 13.49 16.77
C PRO A 116 -7.38 13.64 17.15
N THR A 117 -6.84 12.74 18.00
CA THR A 117 -5.44 12.75 18.43
C THR A 117 -4.51 11.95 17.52
N VAL A 118 -5.08 11.11 16.64
CA VAL A 118 -4.33 10.24 15.72
C VAL A 118 -3.90 11.03 14.49
N ARG A 119 -2.61 11.02 14.20
CA ARG A 119 -2.03 11.68 13.04
C ARG A 119 -1.39 10.65 12.10
N GLY A 120 -1.70 10.77 10.82
CA GLY A 120 -1.22 9.87 9.77
C GLY A 120 -2.29 9.54 8.75
N ALA A 121 -2.00 8.59 7.89
CA ALA A 121 -2.98 8.01 6.99
C ALA A 121 -3.55 6.75 7.64
N PHE A 122 -4.85 6.71 7.85
CA PHE A 122 -5.50 5.54 8.42
C PHE A 122 -6.92 5.31 7.90
N CYS A 123 -7.19 4.08 7.54
CA CYS A 123 -8.52 3.51 7.47
C CYS A 123 -8.59 2.43 8.55
N LEU A 124 -9.47 2.61 9.53
CA LEU A 124 -9.67 1.64 10.59
C LEU A 124 -11.03 0.96 10.42
N THR A 125 -11.04 -0.34 10.65
CA THR A 125 -12.25 -1.10 10.91
C THR A 125 -12.08 -1.76 12.27
N PHE A 126 -13.03 -1.55 13.16
CA PHE A 126 -13.00 -2.16 14.49
C PHE A 126 -14.41 -2.51 14.93
N MET A 127 -14.51 -3.40 15.88
CA MET A 127 -15.80 -3.87 16.33
C MET A 127 -15.76 -4.33 17.78
N ASP A 128 -16.90 -4.20 18.42
CA ASP A 128 -17.27 -4.90 19.63
C ASP A 128 -18.24 -6.07 19.32
N GLU A 129 -18.98 -6.54 20.29
CA GLU A 129 -19.90 -7.69 20.13
C GLU A 129 -21.09 -7.37 19.21
N ASN A 130 -21.51 -6.12 19.10
CA ASN A 130 -22.78 -5.74 18.48
C ASN A 130 -22.64 -4.74 17.33
N THR A 131 -21.52 -3.99 17.26
CA THR A 131 -21.35 -2.88 16.34
C THR A 131 -20.03 -3.00 15.58
N LEU A 132 -20.08 -2.85 14.27
CA LEU A 132 -18.91 -2.64 13.41
C LEU A 132 -18.73 -1.15 13.21
N TYR A 133 -17.53 -0.68 13.46
CA TYR A 133 -17.10 0.68 13.20
C TYR A 133 -16.14 0.74 12.01
N ALA A 134 -16.21 1.84 11.27
CA ALA A 134 -15.28 2.11 10.20
C ALA A 134 -14.98 3.61 10.16
N CYS A 135 -13.71 3.98 10.10
CA CYS A 135 -13.34 5.40 9.98
C CYS A 135 -12.20 5.61 8.99
N ARG A 136 -12.15 6.83 8.48
CA ARG A 136 -11.15 7.26 7.53
C ARG A 136 -10.49 8.55 8.02
N ASP A 137 -9.17 8.64 7.90
CA ASP A 137 -8.42 9.82 8.35
C ASP A 137 -8.94 11.13 7.72
N PRO A 138 -8.68 12.31 8.33
CA PRO A 138 -9.21 13.59 7.85
C PRO A 138 -8.75 13.99 6.45
N TYR A 139 -7.66 13.39 5.95
CA TYR A 139 -7.15 13.63 4.60
C TYR A 139 -7.66 12.58 3.60
N GLY A 140 -8.20 11.45 4.08
CA GLY A 140 -8.67 10.37 3.23
C GLY A 140 -7.58 9.85 2.29
N VAL A 141 -6.35 9.69 2.83
CA VAL A 141 -5.19 9.29 2.01
C VAL A 141 -5.41 7.93 1.38
N ARG A 142 -5.90 6.96 2.19
CA ARG A 142 -6.25 5.62 1.68
C ARG A 142 -7.75 5.53 1.39
N PRO A 143 -8.17 4.72 0.41
CA PRO A 143 -9.58 4.54 0.11
C PRO A 143 -10.28 3.67 1.16
N LEU A 144 -11.56 3.93 1.39
CA LEU A 144 -12.46 3.11 2.20
C LEU A 144 -13.88 3.27 1.68
N SER A 145 -14.57 2.17 1.41
CA SER A 145 -15.88 2.15 0.76
C SER A 145 -16.90 1.38 1.58
N LEU A 146 -18.14 1.82 1.53
CA LEU A 146 -19.31 1.17 2.11
C LEU A 146 -20.11 0.46 1.02
N GLY A 147 -20.41 -0.81 1.23
CA GLY A 147 -21.26 -1.64 0.38
C GLY A 147 -22.48 -2.20 1.10
N ARG A 148 -23.50 -2.56 0.34
CA ARG A 148 -24.75 -3.15 0.82
C ARG A 148 -24.92 -4.58 0.31
N LEU A 149 -25.17 -5.51 1.21
CA LEU A 149 -25.68 -6.86 0.94
C LEU A 149 -27.18 -6.93 1.19
N ASP A 150 -27.85 -7.99 0.74
CA ASP A 150 -29.27 -8.21 1.01
C ASP A 150 -29.60 -8.19 2.51
N ARG A 151 -28.69 -8.71 3.35
CA ARG A 151 -28.86 -8.84 4.80
C ARG A 151 -27.74 -8.20 5.62
N GLY A 152 -27.12 -7.13 5.14
CA GLY A 152 -26.04 -6.53 5.91
C GLY A 152 -25.26 -5.48 5.14
N TRP A 153 -24.14 -5.09 5.72
CA TRP A 153 -23.23 -4.07 5.21
C TRP A 153 -21.82 -4.62 5.10
N VAL A 154 -21.07 -4.06 4.20
CA VAL A 154 -19.64 -4.40 4.00
C VAL A 154 -18.87 -3.11 4.00
N VAL A 155 -17.72 -3.10 4.68
CA VAL A 155 -16.71 -2.06 4.57
C VAL A 155 -15.47 -2.67 3.95
N ALA A 156 -14.92 -2.02 2.93
CA ALA A 156 -13.74 -2.49 2.22
C ALA A 156 -12.86 -1.33 1.76
N SER A 157 -11.56 -1.55 1.68
CA SER A 157 -10.63 -0.55 1.15
C SER A 157 -10.88 -0.26 -0.33
N GLU A 158 -11.40 -1.25 -1.09
CA GLU A 158 -11.59 -1.15 -2.53
C GLU A 158 -12.94 -1.71 -2.98
N THR A 159 -13.53 -1.13 -4.02
CA THR A 159 -14.81 -1.58 -4.59
C THR A 159 -14.72 -3.00 -5.17
N ALA A 160 -13.56 -3.41 -5.70
CA ALA A 160 -13.34 -4.79 -6.17
C ALA A 160 -13.59 -5.85 -5.07
N ALA A 161 -13.37 -5.48 -3.79
CA ALA A 161 -13.70 -6.40 -2.68
C ALA A 161 -15.19 -6.50 -2.41
N LEU A 162 -15.95 -5.43 -2.68
CA LEU A 162 -17.41 -5.45 -2.62
C LEU A 162 -17.97 -6.40 -3.68
N ASP A 163 -17.45 -6.33 -4.90
CA ASP A 163 -17.85 -7.19 -6.02
C ASP A 163 -17.62 -8.66 -5.70
N ILE A 164 -16.47 -9.00 -5.10
CA ILE A 164 -16.12 -10.39 -4.73
C ILE A 164 -17.13 -11.00 -3.76
N VAL A 165 -17.68 -10.20 -2.83
CA VAL A 165 -18.66 -10.68 -1.85
C VAL A 165 -20.11 -10.48 -2.30
N GLY A 166 -20.33 -9.96 -3.51
CA GLY A 166 -21.65 -9.70 -4.07
C GLY A 166 -22.36 -8.49 -3.44
N ALA A 167 -21.63 -7.55 -2.87
CA ALA A 167 -22.19 -6.33 -2.31
C ALA A 167 -22.28 -5.22 -3.35
N SER A 168 -23.37 -4.45 -3.32
CA SER A 168 -23.51 -3.25 -4.12
C SER A 168 -22.78 -2.09 -3.47
N PHE A 169 -21.97 -1.34 -4.24
CA PHE A 169 -21.34 -0.10 -3.78
C PHE A 169 -22.40 0.94 -3.40
N VAL A 170 -22.25 1.54 -2.23
CA VAL A 170 -23.13 2.60 -1.75
C VAL A 170 -22.45 3.96 -1.88
N ARG A 171 -21.28 4.13 -1.25
CA ARG A 171 -20.46 5.34 -1.32
C ARG A 171 -19.07 5.10 -0.74
N ASP A 172 -18.17 6.01 -1.01
CA ASP A 172 -16.94 6.11 -0.25
C ASP A 172 -17.24 6.65 1.17
N ILE A 173 -16.44 6.22 2.16
CA ILE A 173 -16.46 6.80 3.50
C ILE A 173 -15.68 8.12 3.42
N GLU A 174 -16.30 9.21 3.90
CA GLU A 174 -15.74 10.54 3.82
C GLU A 174 -14.51 10.70 4.73
N PRO A 175 -13.54 11.54 4.35
CA PRO A 175 -12.44 11.92 5.24
C PRO A 175 -12.96 12.53 6.55
N GLY A 176 -12.43 12.05 7.69
CA GLY A 176 -12.86 12.50 9.01
C GLY A 176 -14.20 11.94 9.49
N GLU A 177 -14.69 10.88 8.85
CA GLU A 177 -15.95 10.22 9.17
C GLU A 177 -15.71 8.92 9.96
N LEU A 178 -16.55 8.70 10.98
CA LEU A 178 -16.73 7.45 11.68
C LEU A 178 -18.12 6.90 11.39
N LEU A 179 -18.20 5.69 10.87
CA LEU A 179 -19.44 4.91 10.75
C LEU A 179 -19.58 3.95 11.91
N ALA A 180 -20.79 3.83 12.44
CA ALA A 180 -21.21 2.75 13.33
C ALA A 180 -22.34 1.95 12.64
N ILE A 181 -22.16 0.66 12.55
CA ILE A 181 -23.06 -0.27 11.83
C ILE A 181 -23.50 -1.36 12.80
N ASP A 182 -24.78 -1.41 13.09
CA ASP A 182 -25.40 -2.37 14.01
C ASP A 182 -26.77 -2.86 13.51
N ALA A 183 -27.57 -3.45 14.40
CA ALA A 183 -28.89 -3.96 14.06
C ALA A 183 -29.88 -2.85 13.64
N ASP A 184 -29.68 -1.62 14.10
CA ASP A 184 -30.52 -0.45 13.79
C ASP A 184 -30.13 0.22 12.48
N GLY A 185 -28.97 -0.15 11.91
CA GLY A 185 -28.50 0.32 10.61
C GLY A 185 -27.13 1.00 10.65
N VAL A 186 -26.94 2.02 9.81
CA VAL A 186 -25.69 2.77 9.67
C VAL A 186 -25.87 4.17 10.23
N ARG A 187 -25.03 4.53 11.20
CA ARG A 187 -24.92 5.89 11.73
C ARG A 187 -23.58 6.48 11.30
N SER A 188 -23.55 7.77 11.04
CA SER A 188 -22.36 8.51 10.63
C SER A 188 -22.11 9.66 11.58
N THR A 189 -20.90 9.76 12.10
CA THR A 189 -20.46 10.85 12.95
C THR A 189 -19.15 11.42 12.40
N ARG A 190 -19.05 12.74 12.34
CA ARG A 190 -17.84 13.42 11.90
C ARG A 190 -16.95 13.72 13.10
N PHE A 191 -15.75 13.14 13.12
CA PHE A 191 -14.77 13.38 14.20
C PHE A 191 -13.73 14.44 13.84
N ALA A 192 -13.58 14.80 12.54
CA ALA A 192 -12.66 15.84 12.09
C ALA A 192 -13.16 16.51 10.79
N ASN A 193 -12.70 17.74 10.54
CA ASN A 193 -12.99 18.45 9.29
C ASN A 193 -12.23 17.79 8.12
N PRO A 194 -12.91 17.51 6.98
CA PRO A 194 -12.28 16.89 5.84
C PRO A 194 -11.31 17.84 5.13
N THR A 195 -10.11 17.35 4.85
CA THR A 195 -9.09 18.01 4.03
C THR A 195 -8.55 17.03 3.01
N PRO A 196 -9.33 16.64 1.98
CA PRO A 196 -9.03 15.50 1.12
C PRO A 196 -7.66 15.60 0.44
N LYS A 197 -6.87 14.53 0.56
CA LYS A 197 -5.54 14.34 -0.03
C LYS A 197 -5.33 12.85 -0.39
N GLY A 198 -6.21 12.31 -1.24
CA GLY A 198 -6.15 10.91 -1.67
C GLY A 198 -4.82 10.58 -2.33
N CYS A 199 -4.28 9.39 -2.06
CA CYS A 199 -3.01 8.95 -2.64
C CYS A 199 -3.14 8.78 -4.16
N VAL A 200 -2.35 9.53 -4.94
CA VAL A 200 -2.35 9.40 -6.41
C VAL A 200 -1.77 8.07 -6.86
N PHE A 201 -0.91 7.45 -6.06
CA PHE A 201 -0.28 6.16 -6.36
C PHE A 201 -1.28 4.98 -6.36
N GLU A 202 -2.48 5.18 -5.82
CA GLU A 202 -3.59 4.22 -5.99
C GLU A 202 -3.93 4.01 -7.47
N TYR A 203 -3.98 5.08 -8.24
CA TYR A 203 -4.24 5.00 -9.69
C TYR A 203 -3.08 4.40 -10.48
N VAL A 204 -1.87 4.45 -9.95
CA VAL A 204 -0.68 3.92 -10.63
C VAL A 204 -0.49 2.43 -10.34
N TYR A 205 -0.50 2.05 -9.05
CA TYR A 205 -0.08 0.72 -8.63
C TYR A 205 -0.91 0.08 -7.52
N LEU A 206 -1.26 0.84 -6.45
CA LEU A 206 -1.75 0.22 -5.22
C LEU A 206 -3.12 -0.44 -5.37
N ALA A 207 -4.08 0.28 -5.94
CA ALA A 207 -5.42 -0.24 -6.13
C ALA A 207 -5.45 -1.31 -7.23
N ARG A 208 -6.39 -2.22 -7.11
CA ARG A 208 -6.66 -3.19 -8.18
C ARG A 208 -7.22 -2.48 -9.41
N PRO A 209 -6.87 -2.92 -10.63
CA PRO A 209 -7.37 -2.26 -11.84
C PRO A 209 -8.89 -2.31 -12.00
N ASP A 210 -9.55 -3.30 -11.43
CA ASP A 210 -11.01 -3.48 -11.41
C ASP A 210 -11.72 -2.64 -10.34
N SER A 211 -10.99 -1.85 -9.54
CA SER A 211 -11.53 -0.94 -8.54
C SER A 211 -11.93 0.41 -9.13
N THR A 212 -12.85 1.08 -8.42
CA THR A 212 -13.23 2.48 -8.64
C THR A 212 -12.86 3.28 -7.38
N ILE A 213 -12.19 4.42 -7.55
CA ILE A 213 -11.79 5.32 -6.48
C ILE A 213 -12.28 6.71 -6.81
N ALA A 214 -12.99 7.36 -5.88
CA ALA A 214 -13.58 8.69 -6.07
C ALA A 214 -14.34 8.83 -7.41
N GLY A 215 -15.10 7.79 -7.77
CA GLY A 215 -15.89 7.72 -8.99
C GLY A 215 -15.09 7.46 -10.28
N ARG A 216 -13.78 7.16 -10.20
CA ARG A 216 -12.90 6.92 -11.36
C ARG A 216 -12.45 5.47 -11.43
N SER A 217 -12.61 4.83 -12.58
CA SER A 217 -12.05 3.50 -12.83
C SER A 217 -10.52 3.55 -12.82
N VAL A 218 -9.90 2.73 -11.99
CA VAL A 218 -8.44 2.60 -11.90
C VAL A 218 -7.88 2.10 -13.24
N HIS A 219 -8.53 1.12 -13.86
CA HIS A 219 -8.10 0.61 -15.17
C HIS A 219 -8.13 1.70 -16.26
N ALA A 220 -9.24 2.42 -16.37
CA ALA A 220 -9.37 3.48 -17.37
C ALA A 220 -8.33 4.61 -17.15
N THR A 221 -8.06 4.95 -15.89
CA THR A 221 -7.03 5.92 -15.53
C THR A 221 -5.64 5.45 -15.96
N ARG A 222 -5.29 4.17 -15.72
CA ARG A 222 -3.99 3.62 -16.16
C ARG A 222 -3.84 3.57 -17.68
N VAL A 223 -4.93 3.28 -18.42
CA VAL A 223 -4.91 3.36 -19.88
C VAL A 223 -4.68 4.81 -20.33
N GLU A 224 -5.34 5.80 -19.74
CA GLU A 224 -5.13 7.22 -20.06
C GLU A 224 -3.72 7.71 -19.67
N ILE A 225 -3.16 7.23 -18.57
CA ILE A 225 -1.74 7.45 -18.23
C ILE A 225 -0.84 6.97 -19.36
N GLY A 226 -1.08 5.78 -19.89
CA GLY A 226 -0.32 5.23 -21.03
C GLY A 226 -0.42 6.07 -22.28
N ARG A 227 -1.62 6.57 -22.63
CA ARG A 227 -1.80 7.47 -23.78
C ARG A 227 -1.01 8.77 -23.62
N ARG A 228 -1.06 9.37 -22.44
CA ARG A 228 -0.29 10.58 -22.15
C ARG A 228 1.20 10.34 -22.18
N LEU A 229 1.65 9.22 -21.64
CA LEU A 229 3.04 8.81 -21.67
C LEU A 229 3.57 8.66 -23.12
N ALA A 230 2.74 8.14 -24.04
CA ALA A 230 3.11 8.08 -25.45
C ALA A 230 3.25 9.46 -26.11
N ARG A 231 2.40 10.44 -25.73
CA ARG A 231 2.51 11.82 -26.20
C ARG A 231 3.71 12.55 -25.63
N GLU A 232 4.02 12.34 -24.34
CA GLU A 232 5.12 13.02 -23.64
C GLU A 232 6.47 12.40 -23.97
N CYS A 233 6.54 11.08 -24.17
CA CYS A 233 7.78 10.33 -24.37
C CYS A 233 7.67 9.39 -25.58
N PRO A 234 7.46 9.91 -26.81
CA PRO A 234 7.40 9.09 -28.02
C PRO A 234 8.75 8.45 -28.31
N VAL A 235 8.74 7.28 -28.96
CA VAL A 235 9.94 6.62 -29.49
C VAL A 235 9.52 5.67 -30.62
N ASP A 236 10.39 5.52 -31.63
CA ASP A 236 10.17 4.57 -32.71
C ASP A 236 10.57 3.15 -32.26
N ALA A 237 9.67 2.19 -32.42
CA ALA A 237 9.88 0.81 -32.02
C ALA A 237 8.90 -0.13 -32.78
N ASP A 238 9.10 -1.43 -32.62
CA ASP A 238 8.33 -2.43 -33.35
C ASP A 238 7.17 -3.02 -32.50
N LEU A 239 7.28 -2.92 -31.16
CA LEU A 239 6.31 -3.57 -30.28
C LEU A 239 6.27 -2.87 -28.91
N VAL A 240 5.06 -2.65 -28.39
CA VAL A 240 4.82 -2.27 -26.99
C VAL A 240 4.51 -3.50 -26.16
N ILE A 241 5.19 -3.66 -25.04
CA ILE A 241 4.90 -4.71 -24.04
C ILE A 241 4.70 -4.09 -22.67
N GLY A 242 3.82 -4.68 -21.86
CA GLY A 242 3.64 -4.27 -20.44
C GLY A 242 4.36 -5.22 -19.49
N VAL A 243 4.87 -4.67 -18.39
CA VAL A 243 5.32 -5.50 -17.27
C VAL A 243 4.09 -5.99 -16.49
N PRO A 244 3.81 -7.29 -16.49
CA PRO A 244 2.58 -7.79 -15.88
C PRO A 244 2.63 -7.78 -14.36
N GLU A 245 1.52 -7.44 -13.69
CA GLU A 245 0.24 -7.03 -14.28
C GLU A 245 0.04 -5.51 -14.26
N SER A 246 0.78 -4.78 -13.43
CA SER A 246 0.59 -3.36 -13.13
C SER A 246 0.84 -2.45 -14.34
N GLY A 247 1.86 -2.73 -15.14
CA GLY A 247 2.19 -1.95 -16.34
C GLY A 247 1.29 -2.24 -17.55
N THR A 248 0.53 -3.34 -17.53
CA THR A 248 -0.26 -3.78 -18.70
C THR A 248 -1.29 -2.75 -19.18
N PRO A 249 -2.15 -2.13 -18.32
CA PRO A 249 -3.12 -1.16 -18.81
C PRO A 249 -2.47 0.09 -19.43
N ALA A 250 -1.36 0.56 -18.85
CA ALA A 250 -0.62 1.69 -19.38
C ALA A 250 0.05 1.33 -20.72
N ALA A 251 0.58 0.10 -20.88
CA ALA A 251 1.11 -0.38 -22.15
C ALA A 251 0.06 -0.42 -23.26
N VAL A 252 -1.16 -0.87 -22.94
CA VAL A 252 -2.29 -0.83 -23.86
C VAL A 252 -2.61 0.61 -24.28
N GLY A 253 -2.66 1.55 -23.34
CA GLY A 253 -2.88 2.97 -23.60
C GLY A 253 -1.78 3.58 -24.46
N TYR A 254 -0.51 3.25 -24.18
CA TYR A 254 0.64 3.69 -24.96
C TYR A 254 0.55 3.18 -26.42
N ALA A 255 0.26 1.91 -26.61
CA ALA A 255 0.12 1.32 -27.93
C ALA A 255 -1.03 1.95 -28.74
N GLN A 256 -2.17 2.19 -28.10
CA GLN A 256 -3.32 2.84 -28.75
C GLN A 256 -3.01 4.24 -29.25
N GLU A 257 -2.25 5.01 -28.49
CA GLU A 257 -1.90 6.38 -28.83
C GLU A 257 -0.77 6.48 -29.86
N SER A 258 0.29 5.66 -29.68
CA SER A 258 1.45 5.65 -30.57
C SER A 258 1.20 4.98 -31.92
N GLY A 259 0.15 4.13 -32.02
CA GLY A 259 -0.07 3.28 -33.19
C GLY A 259 0.88 2.09 -33.30
N ILE A 260 1.82 1.92 -32.37
CA ILE A 260 2.74 0.77 -32.32
C ILE A 260 1.97 -0.45 -31.75
N PRO A 261 2.05 -1.63 -32.37
CA PRO A 261 1.32 -2.81 -31.89
C PRO A 261 1.61 -3.17 -30.44
N TYR A 262 0.58 -3.54 -29.68
CA TYR A 262 0.74 -4.17 -28.36
C TYR A 262 0.96 -5.68 -28.51
N GLY A 263 1.88 -6.24 -27.75
CA GLY A 263 2.08 -7.68 -27.66
C GLY A 263 2.37 -8.15 -26.24
N GLN A 264 2.02 -9.38 -25.93
CA GLN A 264 2.36 -10.00 -24.68
C GLN A 264 3.80 -10.53 -24.73
N GLY A 265 4.78 -9.70 -24.39
CA GLY A 265 6.21 -10.08 -24.39
C GLY A 265 6.65 -10.81 -23.13
N LEU A 266 5.90 -10.68 -22.04
CA LEU A 266 6.19 -11.26 -20.75
C LEU A 266 5.00 -12.07 -20.22
N MET A 267 5.29 -13.23 -19.63
CA MET A 267 4.32 -14.06 -18.94
C MET A 267 4.62 -14.12 -17.45
N LYS A 268 3.62 -13.82 -16.63
CA LYS A 268 3.74 -13.95 -15.18
C LYS A 268 3.46 -15.40 -14.77
N ASN A 269 4.34 -15.98 -13.95
CA ASN A 269 4.11 -17.28 -13.36
C ASN A 269 3.14 -17.18 -12.18
N ALA A 270 1.92 -17.68 -12.38
CA ALA A 270 0.86 -17.64 -11.37
C ALA A 270 1.12 -18.53 -10.14
N TYR A 271 2.00 -19.52 -10.28
CA TYR A 271 2.31 -20.49 -9.22
C TYR A 271 3.41 -20.00 -8.25
N VAL A 272 4.11 -18.92 -8.59
CA VAL A 272 5.14 -18.35 -7.74
C VAL A 272 4.52 -17.21 -6.94
N GLY A 273 4.40 -17.41 -5.63
CA GLY A 273 3.99 -16.39 -4.68
C GLY A 273 4.98 -15.21 -4.60
N ARG A 274 4.74 -14.26 -3.70
CA ARG A 274 5.60 -13.08 -3.52
C ARG A 274 6.98 -13.50 -2.98
N THR A 275 8.03 -13.29 -3.76
CA THR A 275 9.42 -13.66 -3.43
C THR A 275 10.25 -12.51 -2.84
N PHE A 276 9.64 -11.35 -2.54
CA PHE A 276 10.38 -10.16 -2.08
C PHE A 276 10.86 -10.21 -0.61
N ILE A 277 10.47 -11.23 0.14
CA ILE A 277 10.80 -11.39 1.58
C ILE A 277 12.12 -12.18 1.79
N GLN A 278 12.90 -12.45 0.75
CA GLN A 278 14.11 -13.27 0.89
C GLN A 278 15.37 -12.42 1.13
N PRO A 279 16.24 -12.81 2.07
CA PRO A 279 17.30 -11.95 2.59
C PRO A 279 18.53 -11.79 1.68
N SER A 280 18.72 -12.60 0.64
CA SER A 280 19.90 -12.46 -0.22
C SER A 280 19.62 -11.90 -1.62
N GLN A 281 20.56 -11.11 -2.14
CA GLN A 281 20.47 -10.48 -3.46
C GLN A 281 20.40 -11.49 -4.61
N THR A 282 21.12 -12.62 -4.48
CA THR A 282 21.10 -13.71 -5.46
C THR A 282 19.72 -14.38 -5.54
N ILE A 283 19.07 -14.61 -4.39
CA ILE A 283 17.73 -15.19 -4.32
C ILE A 283 16.69 -14.22 -4.87
N ARG A 284 16.86 -12.90 -4.69
CA ARG A 284 15.97 -11.90 -5.28
C ARG A 284 16.07 -11.85 -6.81
N GLN A 285 17.26 -11.99 -7.39
CA GLN A 285 17.44 -12.09 -8.85
C GLN A 285 16.84 -13.38 -9.42
N LEU A 286 17.01 -14.49 -8.74
CA LEU A 286 16.34 -15.75 -9.08
C LEU A 286 14.81 -15.61 -8.98
N GLY A 287 14.33 -14.86 -8.00
CA GLY A 287 12.91 -14.58 -7.78
C GLY A 287 12.24 -13.85 -8.94
N ILE A 288 12.92 -12.93 -9.62
CA ILE A 288 12.38 -12.23 -10.81
C ILE A 288 12.27 -13.20 -11.98
N ARG A 289 13.30 -14.03 -12.23
CA ARG A 289 13.25 -15.06 -13.27
C ARG A 289 12.18 -16.13 -13.02
N LEU A 290 11.88 -16.43 -11.76
CA LEU A 290 10.79 -17.34 -11.41
C LEU A 290 9.41 -16.72 -11.62
N LYS A 291 9.31 -15.39 -11.51
CA LYS A 291 8.02 -14.67 -11.64
C LYS A 291 7.66 -14.30 -13.05
N LEU A 292 8.64 -13.94 -13.86
CA LEU A 292 8.43 -13.42 -15.22
C LEU A 292 9.24 -14.26 -16.21
N ASN A 293 8.58 -14.71 -17.27
CA ASN A 293 9.21 -15.42 -18.37
C ASN A 293 9.02 -14.65 -19.68
N PRO A 294 10.10 -14.36 -20.43
CA PRO A 294 10.00 -13.69 -21.72
C PRO A 294 9.50 -14.65 -22.81
N LEU A 295 8.57 -14.20 -23.62
CA LEU A 295 8.09 -14.90 -24.80
C LEU A 295 9.03 -14.62 -25.98
N ARG A 296 10.05 -15.47 -26.15
CA ARG A 296 11.15 -15.28 -27.12
C ARG A 296 10.67 -15.10 -28.56
N GLU A 297 9.62 -15.78 -28.95
CA GLU A 297 9.03 -15.71 -30.30
C GLU A 297 8.43 -14.32 -30.58
N VAL A 298 7.93 -13.65 -29.55
CA VAL A 298 7.35 -12.30 -29.63
C VAL A 298 8.44 -11.22 -29.64
N ILE A 299 9.53 -11.45 -28.91
CA ILE A 299 10.56 -10.46 -28.57
C ILE A 299 11.73 -10.45 -29.58
N ARG A 300 12.16 -11.63 -30.03
CA ARG A 300 13.38 -11.78 -30.82
C ARG A 300 13.39 -10.89 -32.07
N GLY A 301 14.48 -10.13 -32.22
CA GLY A 301 14.72 -9.25 -33.36
C GLY A 301 13.86 -7.99 -33.40
N LYS A 302 13.23 -7.60 -32.25
CA LYS A 302 12.38 -6.41 -32.17
C LYS A 302 12.99 -5.34 -31.28
N ARG A 303 12.71 -4.08 -31.62
CA ARG A 303 12.87 -2.93 -30.76
C ARG A 303 11.63 -2.79 -29.89
N LEU A 304 11.79 -2.86 -28.58
CA LEU A 304 10.70 -2.94 -27.64
C LEU A 304 10.46 -1.63 -26.89
N ILE A 305 9.21 -1.25 -26.70
CA ILE A 305 8.80 -0.33 -25.66
C ILE A 305 8.30 -1.17 -24.48
N VAL A 306 8.97 -1.05 -23.35
CA VAL A 306 8.61 -1.73 -22.11
C VAL A 306 7.95 -0.73 -21.17
N VAL A 307 6.65 -0.92 -20.91
CA VAL A 307 5.90 -0.03 -20.03
C VAL A 307 5.74 -0.69 -18.66
N ASP A 308 6.16 0.03 -17.62
CA ASP A 308 5.96 -0.39 -16.22
C ASP A 308 5.33 0.73 -15.40
N ASP A 309 4.86 0.41 -14.19
CA ASP A 309 4.20 1.37 -13.30
C ASP A 309 5.17 2.39 -12.68
N SER A 310 6.29 1.94 -12.13
CA SER A 310 7.22 2.76 -11.37
C SER A 310 8.63 2.16 -11.28
N ILE A 311 9.63 3.02 -11.05
CA ILE A 311 10.97 2.60 -10.66
C ILE A 311 11.29 3.17 -9.27
N VAL A 312 11.64 2.27 -8.33
CA VAL A 312 12.02 2.64 -6.96
C VAL A 312 13.52 2.44 -6.75
N ARG A 313 13.99 1.18 -6.67
CA ARG A 313 15.41 0.83 -6.52
C ARG A 313 16.11 0.47 -7.85
N GLY A 314 15.37 0.27 -8.91
CA GLY A 314 15.88 -0.11 -10.23
C GLY A 314 16.35 -1.58 -10.38
N ASN A 315 16.42 -2.35 -9.31
CA ASN A 315 16.94 -3.73 -9.35
C ASN A 315 16.06 -4.66 -10.20
N THR A 316 14.74 -4.52 -10.09
CA THR A 316 13.76 -5.29 -10.88
C THR A 316 13.89 -4.96 -12.37
N GLN A 317 13.96 -3.68 -12.69
CA GLN A 317 14.10 -3.21 -14.07
C GLN A 317 15.40 -3.72 -14.71
N ARG A 318 16.54 -3.59 -14.02
CA ARG A 318 17.83 -4.09 -14.51
C ARG A 318 17.78 -5.59 -14.83
N ALA A 319 17.21 -6.40 -13.96
CA ALA A 319 17.09 -7.83 -14.17
C ALA A 319 16.13 -8.16 -15.33
N LEU A 320 15.02 -7.44 -15.43
CA LEU A 320 14.03 -7.58 -16.50
C LEU A 320 14.63 -7.23 -17.87
N LEU A 321 15.29 -6.08 -18.00
CA LEU A 321 15.89 -5.64 -19.26
C LEU A 321 16.97 -6.60 -19.75
N ARG A 322 17.80 -7.07 -18.81
CA ARG A 322 18.78 -8.12 -19.13
C ARG A 322 18.12 -9.38 -19.69
N MET A 323 17.02 -9.81 -19.08
CA MET A 323 16.29 -11.00 -19.52
C MET A 323 15.67 -10.80 -20.91
N LEU A 324 15.16 -9.60 -21.24
CA LEU A 324 14.62 -9.27 -22.56
C LEU A 324 15.72 -9.28 -23.64
N ARG A 325 16.92 -8.75 -23.32
CA ARG A 325 18.08 -8.81 -24.22
C ARG A 325 18.57 -10.24 -24.43
N GLU A 326 18.63 -11.07 -23.40
CA GLU A 326 18.91 -12.50 -23.47
C GLU A 326 17.86 -13.26 -24.32
N ALA A 327 16.61 -12.75 -24.37
CA ALA A 327 15.55 -13.28 -25.23
C ALA A 327 15.67 -12.83 -26.69
N GLY A 328 16.58 -11.91 -27.01
CA GLY A 328 16.87 -11.47 -28.37
C GLY A 328 16.25 -10.12 -28.75
N ALA A 329 15.86 -9.27 -27.80
CA ALA A 329 15.47 -7.89 -28.07
C ALA A 329 16.66 -7.10 -28.67
N LEU A 330 16.41 -6.32 -29.73
CA LEU A 330 17.42 -5.45 -30.35
C LEU A 330 17.64 -4.17 -29.54
N GLU A 331 16.54 -3.51 -29.19
CA GLU A 331 16.52 -2.31 -28.36
C GLU A 331 15.42 -2.44 -27.29
N VAL A 332 15.63 -1.78 -26.14
CA VAL A 332 14.68 -1.78 -25.03
C VAL A 332 14.50 -0.36 -24.53
N HIS A 333 13.38 0.24 -24.91
CA HIS A 333 12.96 1.58 -24.51
C HIS A 333 12.02 1.49 -23.33
N VAL A 334 12.37 2.06 -22.19
CA VAL A 334 11.56 1.98 -20.96
C VAL A 334 10.65 3.20 -20.83
N ARG A 335 9.40 2.98 -20.52
CA ARG A 335 8.38 4.01 -20.31
C ARG A 335 7.66 3.75 -18.99
N ILE A 336 7.69 4.73 -18.09
CA ILE A 336 7.21 4.56 -16.71
C ILE A 336 5.95 5.38 -16.50
N ALA A 337 4.91 4.69 -16.05
CA ALA A 337 3.56 5.24 -15.84
C ALA A 337 3.40 6.07 -14.55
N SER A 338 4.49 6.38 -13.86
CA SER A 338 4.55 7.36 -12.79
C SER A 338 5.67 8.36 -13.04
N PRO A 339 5.66 9.54 -12.39
CA PRO A 339 6.86 10.37 -12.27
C PRO A 339 7.98 9.65 -11.51
N PRO A 340 9.22 10.16 -11.54
CA PRO A 340 10.30 9.62 -10.72
C PRO A 340 9.97 9.65 -9.23
N VAL A 341 10.08 8.51 -8.54
CA VAL A 341 9.89 8.42 -7.09
C VAL A 341 11.15 8.95 -6.41
N LYS A 342 11.08 10.21 -5.94
CA LYS A 342 12.22 10.92 -5.33
C LYS A 342 12.16 10.95 -3.79
N TRP A 343 10.99 10.73 -3.20
CA TRP A 343 10.78 10.89 -1.77
C TRP A 343 10.13 9.64 -1.14
N PRO A 344 10.45 9.31 0.12
CA PRO A 344 9.83 8.20 0.82
C PRO A 344 8.34 8.47 1.07
N CYS A 345 7.59 7.42 1.36
CA CYS A 345 6.20 7.54 1.75
C CYS A 345 6.04 7.25 3.25
N PHE A 346 5.34 8.15 3.98
CA PHE A 346 5.03 7.99 5.40
C PHE A 346 3.57 7.58 5.65
N TYR A 347 2.79 7.32 4.58
CA TYR A 347 1.33 7.14 4.64
C TYR A 347 0.86 5.74 4.22
N GLY A 348 1.74 4.74 4.34
CA GLY A 348 1.37 3.34 4.16
C GLY A 348 1.87 2.67 2.87
N ILE A 349 2.73 3.34 2.06
CA ILE A 349 3.52 2.69 1.02
C ILE A 349 4.93 2.47 1.58
N ASP A 350 5.43 1.24 1.45
CA ASP A 350 6.78 0.93 1.86
C ASP A 350 7.80 1.35 0.79
N PHE A 351 7.98 2.67 0.64
CA PHE A 351 9.10 3.20 -0.12
C PHE A 351 10.34 3.26 0.77
N PRO A 352 11.50 2.87 0.24
CA PRO A 352 12.74 2.83 1.00
C PRO A 352 13.19 4.23 1.45
N SER A 353 14.27 4.27 2.24
CA SER A 353 14.92 5.53 2.62
C SER A 353 15.36 6.32 1.38
N PRO A 354 15.53 7.65 1.47
CA PRO A 354 15.97 8.46 0.33
C PRO A 354 17.22 7.93 -0.37
N ALA A 355 18.17 7.36 0.37
CA ALA A 355 19.41 6.80 -0.16
C ALA A 355 19.21 5.56 -1.06
N GLU A 356 18.09 4.87 -0.93
CA GLU A 356 17.77 3.69 -1.74
C GLU A 356 16.89 4.02 -2.97
N LEU A 357 16.35 5.25 -3.04
CA LEU A 357 15.56 5.72 -4.18
C LEU A 357 16.50 6.11 -5.32
N ILE A 358 16.49 5.33 -6.40
CA ILE A 358 17.43 5.53 -7.51
C ILE A 358 17.30 6.93 -8.14
N ALA A 359 16.11 7.51 -8.14
CA ALA A 359 15.82 8.84 -8.69
C ALA A 359 16.17 10.00 -7.72
N ASN A 360 16.55 9.70 -6.47
CA ASN A 360 16.94 10.73 -5.49
C ASN A 360 18.44 11.06 -5.56
N ALA A 361 19.25 10.22 -6.18
CA ALA A 361 20.72 10.36 -6.18
C ALA A 361 21.22 11.63 -6.91
N VAL A 362 20.43 12.18 -7.83
CA VAL A 362 20.79 13.34 -8.66
C VAL A 362 19.64 14.34 -8.64
N GLN A 363 19.97 15.63 -8.45
CA GLN A 363 18.95 16.69 -8.36
C GLN A 363 18.51 17.21 -9.73
N ASP A 364 19.45 17.34 -10.66
CA ASP A 364 19.12 17.73 -12.03
C ASP A 364 18.31 16.65 -12.72
N GLU A 365 17.24 17.04 -13.41
CA GLU A 365 16.27 16.09 -13.97
C GLU A 365 16.84 15.33 -15.17
N GLU A 366 17.62 16.00 -16.02
CA GLU A 366 18.22 15.40 -17.20
C GLU A 366 19.36 14.44 -16.83
N GLU A 367 20.21 14.84 -15.89
CA GLU A 367 21.26 13.99 -15.33
C GLU A 367 20.68 12.79 -14.59
N MET A 368 19.59 12.97 -13.82
CA MET A 368 18.89 11.89 -13.12
C MET A 368 18.32 10.88 -14.11
N LEU A 369 17.66 11.37 -15.17
CA LEU A 369 17.07 10.50 -16.19
C LEU A 369 18.16 9.63 -16.84
N GLU A 370 19.30 10.24 -17.21
CA GLU A 370 20.44 9.54 -17.82
C GLU A 370 21.11 8.56 -16.85
N ALA A 371 21.28 8.94 -15.59
CA ALA A 371 21.83 8.07 -14.55
C ALA A 371 20.95 6.84 -14.31
N VAL A 372 19.64 7.02 -14.21
CA VAL A 372 18.68 5.92 -14.04
C VAL A 372 18.64 5.04 -15.28
N ARG A 373 18.58 5.63 -16.49
CA ARG A 373 18.64 4.90 -17.76
C ARG A 373 19.86 3.98 -17.84
N HIS A 374 21.03 4.53 -17.54
CA HIS A 374 22.28 3.77 -17.54
C HIS A 374 22.27 2.65 -16.47
N ALA A 375 21.80 2.97 -15.25
CA ALA A 375 21.76 2.03 -14.15
C ALA A 375 20.84 0.83 -14.42
N ILE A 376 19.75 0.98 -15.14
CA ILE A 376 18.84 -0.12 -15.51
C ILE A 376 19.22 -0.80 -16.82
N GLY A 377 20.09 -0.18 -17.65
CA GLY A 377 20.56 -0.70 -18.94
C GLY A 377 19.56 -0.55 -20.07
N ALA A 378 18.75 0.53 -20.06
CA ALA A 378 17.80 0.85 -21.13
C ALA A 378 18.47 1.65 -22.27
N ASP A 379 17.97 1.52 -23.50
CA ASP A 379 18.39 2.37 -24.62
C ASP A 379 17.82 3.78 -24.50
N THR A 380 16.57 3.90 -24.07
CA THR A 380 15.95 5.17 -23.65
C THR A 380 15.07 4.98 -22.43
N LEU A 381 14.88 6.04 -21.66
CA LEU A 381 13.99 6.07 -20.51
C LEU A 381 13.10 7.31 -20.59
N GLY A 382 11.82 7.16 -20.28
CA GLY A 382 10.86 8.25 -20.14
C GLY A 382 9.87 7.98 -19.02
N TYR A 383 9.56 9.02 -18.26
CA TYR A 383 8.53 9.03 -17.23
C TYR A 383 7.37 9.91 -17.67
N ILE A 384 6.15 9.56 -17.27
CA ILE A 384 5.05 10.51 -17.36
C ILE A 384 5.31 11.72 -16.46
N SER A 385 4.94 12.91 -16.89
CA SER A 385 4.99 14.08 -16.03
C SER A 385 3.98 13.99 -14.88
N LEU A 386 4.27 14.64 -13.74
CA LEU A 386 3.33 14.73 -12.62
C LEU A 386 1.99 15.36 -13.07
N ARG A 387 2.06 16.36 -13.94
CA ARG A 387 0.88 16.99 -14.53
C ARG A 387 0.07 16.02 -15.39
N GLY A 388 0.75 15.23 -16.23
CA GLY A 388 0.11 14.23 -17.09
C GLY A 388 -0.61 13.15 -16.27
N MET A 389 0.04 12.65 -15.20
CA MET A 389 -0.53 11.67 -14.31
C MET A 389 -1.77 12.20 -13.55
N ILE A 390 -1.68 13.40 -12.98
CA ILE A 390 -2.82 14.05 -12.30
C ILE A 390 -3.96 14.26 -13.29
N ALA A 391 -3.68 14.76 -14.48
CA ALA A 391 -4.71 14.98 -15.50
C ALA A 391 -5.39 13.67 -15.95
N ALA A 392 -4.66 12.54 -15.97
CA ALA A 392 -5.23 11.23 -16.27
C ALA A 392 -6.19 10.74 -15.19
N SER A 393 -5.94 11.07 -13.93
CA SER A 393 -6.83 10.70 -12.81
C SER A 393 -8.15 11.49 -12.81
N GLU A 394 -8.23 12.60 -13.54
CA GLU A 394 -9.36 13.55 -13.53
C GLU A 394 -9.75 14.04 -12.12
N GLN A 395 -8.80 13.95 -11.18
CA GLN A 395 -8.97 14.47 -9.83
C GLN A 395 -8.30 15.85 -9.72
N PRO A 396 -8.88 16.79 -8.95
CA PRO A 396 -8.21 18.05 -8.67
C PRO A 396 -6.87 17.81 -7.97
N ALA A 397 -5.79 18.45 -8.43
CA ALA A 397 -4.46 18.35 -7.82
C ALA A 397 -4.48 18.70 -6.32
N SER A 398 -5.35 19.64 -5.92
CA SER A 398 -5.53 20.04 -4.53
C SER A 398 -6.07 18.94 -3.62
N ARG A 399 -6.67 17.88 -4.18
CA ARG A 399 -7.25 16.73 -3.46
C ARG A 399 -6.37 15.49 -3.50
N LEU A 400 -5.16 15.59 -4.05
CA LEU A 400 -4.25 14.46 -4.18
C LEU A 400 -3.01 14.63 -3.29
N CYS A 401 -2.52 13.52 -2.77
CA CYS A 401 -1.20 13.39 -2.19
C CYS A 401 -0.24 12.94 -3.28
N THR A 402 0.81 13.73 -3.52
CA THR A 402 1.86 13.52 -4.53
C THR A 402 3.25 13.49 -3.88
N ALA A 403 3.31 13.37 -2.55
CA ALA A 403 4.52 13.57 -1.74
C ALA A 403 5.71 12.69 -2.17
N CYS A 404 5.48 11.47 -2.62
CA CYS A 404 6.54 10.59 -3.13
C CYS A 404 7.23 11.11 -4.41
N PHE A 405 6.62 12.07 -5.12
CA PHE A 405 7.15 12.68 -6.33
C PHE A 405 7.71 14.09 -6.10
N ASP A 406 7.04 14.92 -5.27
CA ASP A 406 7.34 16.33 -5.09
C ASP A 406 7.82 16.74 -3.68
N GLY A 407 7.84 15.79 -2.73
CA GLY A 407 8.26 16.02 -1.34
C GLY A 407 7.28 16.84 -0.50
N LYS A 408 6.07 17.13 -1.01
CA LYS A 408 5.07 17.94 -0.30
C LYS A 408 4.11 17.06 0.50
N TYR A 409 4.45 16.85 1.75
CA TYR A 409 3.67 15.99 2.64
C TYR A 409 2.44 16.74 3.18
N PRO A 410 1.19 16.24 2.95
CA PRO A 410 -0.02 16.91 3.43
C PRO A 410 -0.23 16.81 4.93
N ILE A 411 0.34 15.81 5.58
CA ILE A 411 0.31 15.61 7.03
C ILE A 411 1.70 15.93 7.57
N GLU A 412 1.76 16.83 8.55
CA GLU A 412 3.02 17.24 9.16
C GLU A 412 3.76 16.05 9.79
N LEU A 413 5.04 15.93 9.45
CA LEU A 413 5.90 14.89 9.96
C LEU A 413 6.58 15.37 11.26
N PRO A 414 6.77 14.51 12.27
CA PRO A 414 7.57 14.85 13.44
C PRO A 414 9.01 15.22 13.02
N GLY A 415 9.59 16.26 13.63
CA GLY A 415 10.76 17.00 13.17
C GLY A 415 12.03 16.21 12.79
N GLU A 416 12.27 15.02 13.31
CA GLU A 416 13.40 14.15 12.91
C GLU A 416 13.00 13.03 11.92
N THR A 417 11.71 12.82 11.69
CA THR A 417 11.18 11.73 10.85
C THR A 417 11.32 12.01 9.35
N ALA A 418 11.71 13.22 8.97
CA ALA A 418 12.02 13.59 7.59
C ALA A 418 13.17 12.77 6.96
N LEU A 419 13.89 11.98 7.77
CA LEU A 419 15.10 11.27 7.35
C LEU A 419 14.90 9.79 7.00
N GLY A 420 13.73 9.20 7.19
CA GLY A 420 13.47 7.82 6.74
C GLY A 420 12.35 7.10 7.48
N LYS A 421 11.58 6.32 6.76
CA LYS A 421 10.50 5.46 7.26
C LYS A 421 10.98 4.46 8.33
N ASN A 422 12.22 4.02 8.23
CA ASN A 422 12.84 3.04 9.13
C ASN A 422 13.35 3.67 10.45
N VAL A 423 13.16 4.97 10.69
CA VAL A 423 13.61 5.57 11.97
C VAL A 423 12.86 4.93 13.14
N ILE A 424 11.57 4.66 13.00
CA ILE A 424 10.79 3.98 14.05
C ILE A 424 11.25 2.51 14.16
N GLU A 425 11.45 1.81 13.07
CA GLU A 425 11.98 0.44 13.06
C GLU A 425 13.43 0.39 13.52
N HIS A 426 14.27 1.36 13.12
CA HIS A 426 15.64 1.50 13.63
C HIS A 426 15.73 1.95 15.08
N MET A 427 14.85 2.83 15.56
CA MET A 427 14.78 3.18 16.99
C MET A 427 14.32 1.98 17.83
N LEU A 428 13.36 1.20 17.36
CA LEU A 428 12.94 -0.04 17.99
C LEU A 428 14.03 -1.12 17.92
N ALA A 429 14.71 -1.26 16.80
CA ALA A 429 15.84 -2.19 16.63
C ALA A 429 17.09 -1.76 17.42
N ASN A 430 17.34 -0.45 17.59
CA ASN A 430 18.43 0.05 18.41
C ASN A 430 18.13 -0.02 19.92
N ALA A 431 16.86 0.18 20.32
CA ALA A 431 16.43 -0.08 21.69
C ALA A 431 16.55 -1.57 22.05
N ALA A 432 16.29 -2.48 21.10
CA ALA A 432 16.51 -3.91 21.29
C ALA A 432 18.00 -4.29 21.38
N ARG A 433 18.88 -3.62 20.65
CA ARG A 433 20.35 -3.83 20.71
C ARG A 433 20.97 -3.21 21.97
N GLY A 434 20.44 -2.11 22.48
CA GLY A 434 20.86 -1.51 23.76
C GLY A 434 20.46 -2.31 25.01
N ALA A 435 19.63 -3.34 24.85
CA ALA A 435 19.20 -4.25 25.92
C ALA A 435 20.01 -5.56 26.00
N GLY A 436 21.22 -5.61 25.43
CA GLY A 436 22.17 -6.70 25.64
C GLY A 436 22.02 -7.89 24.70
N LEU A 437 22.68 -7.82 23.54
CA LEU A 437 23.08 -8.95 22.72
C LEU A 437 24.42 -8.61 22.03
N ASP A 438 25.45 -8.34 22.85
CA ASP A 438 26.83 -8.18 22.38
C ASP A 438 27.63 -9.50 22.35
N ASP A 439 26.96 -10.66 22.35
CA ASP A 439 27.63 -11.96 22.32
C ASP A 439 27.02 -12.91 21.30
N LEU A 440 27.16 -12.66 20.01
CA LEU A 440 27.03 -13.67 18.93
C LEU A 440 27.56 -13.13 17.57
N ALA A 441 28.78 -12.64 17.56
CA ALA A 441 29.49 -12.30 16.33
C ALA A 441 30.91 -12.88 16.37
N SER A 442 31.01 -14.22 16.44
CA SER A 442 32.26 -14.93 16.08
C SER A 442 31.93 -16.38 15.76
N ASP A 443 31.56 -16.64 14.52
CA ASP A 443 31.79 -17.95 13.92
C ASP A 443 32.17 -17.78 12.45
N GLU A 444 33.47 -17.83 12.23
CA GLU A 444 34.05 -18.00 10.90
C GLU A 444 33.63 -19.36 10.35
N VAL A 445 32.99 -19.37 9.18
CA VAL A 445 32.71 -20.59 8.43
C VAL A 445 33.99 -20.99 7.68
N PRO A 446 34.57 -22.21 7.91
CA PRO A 446 35.73 -22.65 7.19
C PRO A 446 35.41 -22.99 5.73
N VAL A 447 36.19 -22.43 4.84
CA VAL A 447 36.23 -22.75 3.41
C VAL A 447 36.75 -24.17 3.26
N VAL A 448 35.90 -25.08 2.79
CA VAL A 448 36.35 -26.41 2.32
C VAL A 448 36.73 -26.29 0.84
N ARG A 449 37.95 -26.70 0.54
CA ARG A 449 38.59 -26.77 -0.79
C ARG A 449 37.92 -27.81 -1.70
#